data_5f74d23c3b1cbef2c5fe522b2ac3bb2c
#
_entry.id   5f74d23c3b1cbef2c5fe522b2ac3bb2c
#
_cell.length_a   1.000
_cell.length_b   1.000
_cell.length_c   1.000
_cell.angle_alpha   90.00
_cell.angle_beta   90.00
_cell.angle_gamma   90.00
#
_symmetry.space_group_name_H-M   'P 1'
#
loop_
_entity.id
_entity.type
_entity.pdbx_description
1 polymer ?
#
loop_
_entity_poly.entity_id
_entity_poly.type
_entity_poly.pdbx_seq_one_letter_code
_entity_poly.pdbx_strand_id
1 'polypeptide(L)'
;MNQWIPHVTVAAIVESIIDDERRFLMVEESINDTLVINQAAGHWERNESIIDAVHRETLEETSYRVKAESLIGIYNWTIPENDNAAQSTDTFLRFTFKCKLIEKTNNALDPDINRFLWLTENEIRSAQYKKRSPLVLRCLDDFIVGNTYPLSQFIDIK
;
A
#
# COMPACT_ATOMS: atom_id res chain seq x y z
N MET A 1 -15.75 -3.59 28.66
CA MET A 1 -15.94 -4.28 27.36
C MET A 1 -14.73 -4.02 26.49
N ASN A 2 -14.04 -5.06 26.02
CA ASN A 2 -13.02 -4.87 25.00
C ASN A 2 -13.70 -4.62 23.66
N GLN A 3 -13.63 -3.38 23.20
CA GLN A 3 -14.11 -3.04 21.87
C GLN A 3 -13.15 -3.64 20.83
N TRP A 4 -13.67 -4.45 19.91
CA TRP A 4 -12.92 -4.92 18.77
C TRP A 4 -12.60 -3.73 17.82
N ILE A 5 -11.34 -3.60 17.43
CA ILE A 5 -10.85 -2.49 16.58
C ILE A 5 -10.06 -3.10 15.42
N PRO A 6 -10.47 -2.89 14.16
CA PRO A 6 -9.67 -3.28 13.01
C PRO A 6 -8.49 -2.31 12.80
N HIS A 7 -7.45 -2.80 12.13
CA HIS A 7 -6.41 -1.94 11.59
C HIS A 7 -6.92 -1.22 10.35
N VAL A 8 -7.07 0.09 10.41
CA VAL A 8 -7.41 0.90 9.24
C VAL A 8 -6.14 1.34 8.56
N THR A 9 -5.96 0.96 7.30
CA THR A 9 -4.73 1.22 6.53
C THR A 9 -5.03 1.85 5.17
N VAL A 10 -4.02 2.50 4.63
CA VAL A 10 -4.03 3.06 3.27
C VAL A 10 -2.91 2.43 2.45
N ALA A 11 -3.07 2.39 1.13
CA ALA A 11 -2.04 1.93 0.22
C ALA A 11 -2.10 2.72 -1.09
N ALA A 12 -0.93 2.93 -1.69
CA ALA A 12 -0.78 3.63 -2.97
C ALA A 12 -0.35 2.68 -4.08
N ILE A 13 -1.07 2.69 -5.19
CA ILE A 13 -0.57 2.15 -6.45
C ILE A 13 -0.09 3.33 -7.30
N VAL A 14 1.21 3.34 -7.56
CA VAL A 14 1.91 4.33 -8.36
C VAL A 14 2.56 3.62 -9.53
N GLU A 15 2.24 4.02 -10.75
CA GLU A 15 2.86 3.49 -11.95
C GLU A 15 3.73 4.55 -12.65
N SER A 16 4.74 4.08 -13.35
CA SER A 16 5.58 4.90 -14.22
C SER A 16 6.11 4.07 -15.38
N ILE A 17 6.49 4.74 -16.47
CA ILE A 17 7.24 4.10 -17.56
C ILE A 17 8.72 4.35 -17.30
N ILE A 18 9.46 3.27 -17.11
CA ILE A 18 10.90 3.28 -16.87
C ILE A 18 11.54 2.28 -17.84
N ASP A 19 12.51 2.74 -18.63
CA ASP A 19 13.17 1.93 -19.67
C ASP A 19 12.16 1.28 -20.65
N ASP A 20 11.17 2.05 -21.08
CA ASP A 20 10.08 1.64 -21.98
C ASP A 20 9.14 0.56 -21.41
N GLU A 21 9.25 0.25 -20.12
CA GLU A 21 8.39 -0.71 -19.43
C GLU A 21 7.51 -0.04 -18.38
N ARG A 22 6.28 -0.52 -18.26
CA ARG A 22 5.35 -0.14 -17.17
C ARG A 22 5.81 -0.77 -15.87
N ARG A 23 6.13 0.05 -14.88
CA ARG A 23 6.58 -0.39 -13.57
C ARG A 23 5.73 0.23 -12.46
N PHE A 24 5.65 -0.48 -11.35
CA PHE A 24 4.91 -0.10 -10.15
C PHE A 24 5.88 0.13 -8.99
N LEU A 25 5.62 1.17 -8.22
CA LEU A 25 6.38 1.49 -7.02
C LEU A 25 5.99 0.53 -5.90
N MET A 26 6.97 -0.23 -5.44
CA MET A 26 6.82 -1.19 -4.35
C MET A 26 7.83 -0.87 -3.24
N VAL A 27 7.56 -1.34 -2.04
CA VAL A 27 8.48 -1.32 -0.91
C VAL A 27 8.87 -2.73 -0.51
N GLU A 28 10.10 -2.88 -0.04
CA GLU A 28 10.61 -4.13 0.54
C GLU A 28 10.83 -3.92 2.03
N GLU A 29 10.26 -4.78 2.81
CA GLU A 29 10.34 -4.78 4.27
C GLU A 29 10.72 -6.18 4.79
N SER A 30 11.27 -6.24 6.00
CA SER A 30 11.62 -7.49 6.66
C SER A 30 10.58 -7.82 7.73
N ILE A 31 9.91 -8.94 7.59
CA ILE A 31 8.93 -9.46 8.56
C ILE A 31 9.41 -10.82 9.05
N ASN A 32 9.70 -10.92 10.35
CA ASN A 32 10.24 -12.16 10.96
C ASN A 32 11.42 -12.73 10.14
N ASP A 33 12.41 -11.87 9.84
CA ASP A 33 13.61 -12.18 9.04
C ASP A 33 13.32 -12.63 7.59
N THR A 34 12.11 -12.42 7.11
CA THR A 34 11.73 -12.70 5.72
C THR A 34 11.49 -11.39 4.96
N LEU A 35 12.17 -11.24 3.82
CA LEU A 35 11.94 -10.11 2.91
C LEU A 35 10.62 -10.29 2.18
N VAL A 36 9.78 -9.27 2.20
CA VAL A 36 8.49 -9.23 1.51
C VAL A 36 8.31 -7.91 0.79
N ILE A 37 7.52 -7.92 -0.27
CA ILE A 37 7.11 -6.69 -0.97
C ILE A 37 5.67 -6.32 -0.66
N ASN A 38 5.42 -5.01 -0.68
CA ASN A 38 4.10 -4.43 -0.52
C ASN A 38 3.97 -3.18 -1.39
N GLN A 39 2.76 -2.69 -1.62
CA GLN A 39 2.59 -1.29 -1.99
C GLN A 39 3.08 -0.41 -0.83
N ALA A 40 3.45 0.85 -1.11
CA ALA A 40 3.61 1.84 -0.04
C ALA A 40 2.29 1.93 0.74
N ALA A 41 2.32 1.57 2.03
CA ALA A 41 1.12 1.35 2.81
C ALA A 41 1.38 1.46 4.32
N GLY A 42 0.43 2.01 5.06
CA GLY A 42 0.52 2.08 6.51
C GLY A 42 -0.80 2.47 7.16
N HIS A 43 -0.75 2.69 8.46
CA HIS A 43 -1.94 2.98 9.26
C HIS A 43 -2.44 4.41 9.05
N TRP A 44 -3.76 4.56 9.00
CA TRP A 44 -4.39 5.85 9.17
C TRP A 44 -4.17 6.35 10.59
N GLU A 45 -3.70 7.58 10.72
CA GLU A 45 -3.36 8.19 12.00
C GLU A 45 -4.41 9.22 12.45
N ARG A 46 -4.32 9.58 13.74
CA ARG A 46 -5.20 10.57 14.32
C ARG A 46 -4.96 11.95 13.71
N ASN A 47 -6.04 12.69 13.48
CA ASN A 47 -6.03 14.08 12.99
C ASN A 47 -5.55 14.28 11.54
N GLU A 48 -5.51 13.24 10.73
CA GLU A 48 -5.30 13.35 9.29
C GLU A 48 -6.50 12.82 8.51
N SER A 49 -6.65 13.24 7.26
CA SER A 49 -7.60 12.61 6.34
C SER A 49 -7.06 11.27 5.82
N ILE A 50 -7.94 10.39 5.35
CA ILE A 50 -7.52 9.12 4.69
C ILE A 50 -6.62 9.41 3.47
N ILE A 51 -6.90 10.50 2.75
CA ILE A 51 -6.11 10.92 1.59
C ILE A 51 -4.74 11.46 2.02
N ASP A 52 -4.67 12.25 3.10
CA ASP A 52 -3.39 12.71 3.64
C ASP A 52 -2.55 11.54 4.14
N ALA A 53 -3.18 10.52 4.73
CA ALA A 53 -2.50 9.32 5.19
C ALA A 53 -1.76 8.60 4.04
N VAL A 54 -2.41 8.40 2.88
CA VAL A 54 -1.73 7.74 1.75
C VAL A 54 -0.61 8.59 1.17
N HIS A 55 -0.73 9.93 1.19
CA HIS A 55 0.36 10.82 0.78
C HIS A 55 1.55 10.72 1.74
N ARG A 56 1.30 10.75 3.06
CA ARG A 56 2.31 10.64 4.11
C ARG A 56 3.04 9.29 4.05
N GLU A 57 2.31 8.19 4.04
CA GLU A 57 2.90 6.84 4.01
C GLU A 57 3.77 6.63 2.75
N THR A 58 3.30 7.09 1.59
CA THR A 58 4.08 6.95 0.36
C THR A 58 5.37 7.76 0.44
N LEU A 59 5.33 8.98 0.99
CA LEU A 59 6.52 9.80 1.18
C LEU A 59 7.51 9.18 2.17
N GLU A 60 7.03 8.69 3.31
CA GLU A 60 7.86 8.09 4.37
C GLU A 60 8.54 6.81 3.90
N GLU A 61 7.84 5.97 3.14
CA GLU A 61 8.34 4.68 2.72
C GLU A 61 9.13 4.69 1.41
N THR A 62 8.98 5.72 0.56
CA THR A 62 9.58 5.74 -0.77
C THR A 62 10.35 7.01 -1.11
N SER A 63 10.25 8.04 -0.32
CA SER A 63 10.72 9.41 -0.63
C SER A 63 10.06 10.04 -1.85
N TYR A 64 8.97 9.51 -2.35
CA TYR A 64 8.21 10.11 -3.43
C TYR A 64 6.99 10.86 -2.91
N ARG A 65 6.78 12.08 -3.39
CA ARG A 65 5.50 12.77 -3.25
C ARG A 65 4.57 12.31 -4.34
N VAL A 66 3.35 12.00 -3.94
CA VAL A 66 2.29 11.56 -4.84
C VAL A 66 1.02 12.35 -4.59
N LYS A 67 0.11 12.27 -5.55
CA LYS A 67 -1.25 12.81 -5.43
C LYS A 67 -2.24 11.68 -5.71
N ALA A 68 -3.12 11.40 -4.78
CA ALA A 68 -4.23 10.48 -4.99
C ALA A 68 -5.15 11.02 -6.10
N GLU A 69 -5.50 10.17 -7.05
CA GLU A 69 -6.37 10.50 -8.19
C GLU A 69 -7.73 9.81 -8.08
N SER A 70 -7.74 8.57 -7.62
CA SER A 70 -8.96 7.78 -7.44
C SER A 70 -8.78 6.69 -6.38
N LEU A 71 -9.88 6.22 -5.83
CA LEU A 71 -9.93 5.01 -5.03
C LEU A 71 -9.98 3.79 -5.97
N ILE A 72 -9.16 2.78 -5.71
CA ILE A 72 -9.18 1.49 -6.42
C ILE A 72 -10.16 0.53 -5.76
N GLY A 73 -10.14 0.48 -4.44
CA GLY A 73 -11.03 -0.38 -3.67
C GLY A 73 -10.87 -0.22 -2.17
N ILE A 74 -11.81 -0.81 -1.47
CA ILE A 74 -11.81 -0.95 -0.01
C ILE A 74 -11.79 -2.44 0.30
N TYR A 75 -10.79 -2.89 1.06
CA TYR A 75 -10.52 -4.30 1.26
C TYR A 75 -10.63 -4.64 2.74
N ASN A 76 -11.46 -5.64 3.04
CA ASN A 76 -11.54 -6.23 4.36
C ASN A 76 -10.80 -7.57 4.34
N TRP A 77 -9.71 -7.68 5.06
CA TRP A 77 -8.91 -8.89 5.14
C TRP A 77 -8.61 -9.24 6.60
N THR A 78 -8.96 -10.46 6.99
CA THR A 78 -8.60 -11.02 8.30
C THR A 78 -7.52 -12.08 8.10
N ILE A 79 -6.47 -12.00 8.90
CA ILE A 79 -5.40 -13.00 8.89
C ILE A 79 -6.01 -14.34 9.32
N PRO A 80 -5.85 -15.43 8.53
CA PRO A 80 -6.39 -16.75 8.89
C PRO A 80 -5.80 -17.30 10.19
N GLU A 81 -6.64 -17.90 11.05
CA GLU A 81 -6.21 -18.48 12.33
C GLU A 81 -5.16 -19.60 12.19
N ASN A 82 -5.13 -20.26 11.02
CA ASN A 82 -4.18 -21.33 10.71
C ASN A 82 -2.93 -20.84 9.97
N ASP A 83 -2.73 -19.53 9.84
CA ASP A 83 -1.49 -18.98 9.32
C ASP A 83 -0.40 -19.08 10.40
N ASN A 84 0.41 -20.15 10.33
CA ASN A 84 1.50 -20.40 11.28
C ASN A 84 2.58 -19.30 11.27
N ALA A 85 2.61 -18.43 10.26
CA ALA A 85 3.49 -17.27 10.18
C ALA A 85 2.88 -16.02 10.82
N ALA A 86 1.57 -16.00 11.08
CA ALA A 86 0.88 -14.88 11.68
C ALA A 86 0.91 -15.00 13.22
N GLN A 87 1.26 -13.90 13.88
CA GLN A 87 1.22 -13.79 15.34
C GLN A 87 -0.15 -13.36 15.88
N SER A 88 -1.10 -13.05 14.99
CA SER A 88 -2.42 -12.52 15.34
C SER A 88 -3.47 -12.89 14.28
N THR A 89 -4.73 -12.81 14.68
CA THR A 89 -5.90 -12.91 13.80
C THR A 89 -6.47 -11.52 13.46
N ASP A 90 -5.60 -10.54 13.31
CA ASP A 90 -6.01 -9.15 13.09
C ASP A 90 -6.78 -8.97 11.78
N THR A 91 -7.71 -8.05 11.80
CA THR A 91 -8.47 -7.64 10.63
C THR A 91 -7.99 -6.29 10.14
N PHE A 92 -7.76 -6.18 8.84
CA PHE A 92 -7.35 -4.96 8.16
C PHE A 92 -8.47 -4.45 7.26
N LEU A 93 -8.79 -3.17 7.43
CA LEU A 93 -9.62 -2.42 6.50
C LEU A 93 -8.69 -1.50 5.70
N ARG A 94 -8.44 -1.85 4.44
CA ARG A 94 -7.50 -1.12 3.58
C ARG A 94 -8.22 -0.31 2.52
N PHE A 95 -7.85 0.96 2.42
CA PHE A 95 -8.20 1.86 1.32
C PHE A 95 -7.02 1.95 0.36
N THR A 96 -7.18 1.48 -0.87
CA THR A 96 -6.11 1.52 -1.88
C THR A 96 -6.42 2.56 -2.94
N PHE A 97 -5.45 3.44 -3.20
CA PHE A 97 -5.58 4.56 -4.12
C PHE A 97 -4.66 4.41 -5.32
N LYS A 98 -5.17 4.81 -6.50
CA LYS A 98 -4.31 5.18 -7.62
C LYS A 98 -3.72 6.54 -7.30
N CYS A 99 -2.40 6.63 -7.32
CA CYS A 99 -1.68 7.87 -7.06
C CYS A 99 -0.78 8.23 -8.23
N LYS A 100 -0.76 9.52 -8.56
CA LYS A 100 0.15 10.11 -9.54
C LYS A 100 1.45 10.51 -8.88
N LEU A 101 2.56 10.13 -9.51
CA LEU A 101 3.89 10.58 -9.11
C LEU A 101 4.03 12.08 -9.33
N ILE A 102 4.48 12.82 -8.31
CA ILE A 102 4.75 14.27 -8.39
C ILE A 102 6.25 14.53 -8.46
N GLU A 103 7.01 14.11 -7.45
CA GLU A 103 8.45 14.34 -7.39
C GLU A 103 9.15 13.34 -6.48
N LYS A 104 10.45 13.15 -6.72
CA LYS A 104 11.36 12.49 -5.80
C LYS A 104 11.91 13.51 -4.82
N THR A 105 11.87 13.20 -3.54
CA THR A 105 12.50 14.02 -2.49
C THR A 105 13.81 13.42 -2.01
N ASN A 106 14.51 14.11 -1.11
CA ASN A 106 15.70 13.61 -0.42
C ASN A 106 15.39 13.12 1.01
N ASN A 107 14.12 12.86 1.32
CA ASN A 107 13.75 12.35 2.64
C ASN A 107 14.35 10.96 2.87
N ALA A 108 14.82 10.72 4.09
CA ALA A 108 15.18 9.36 4.51
C ALA A 108 13.93 8.47 4.50
N LEU A 109 14.12 7.18 4.20
CA LEU A 109 13.04 6.20 4.29
C LEU A 109 12.72 5.90 5.77
N ASP A 110 11.49 5.49 6.02
CA ASP A 110 11.11 4.89 7.29
C ASP A 110 12.11 3.76 7.65
N PRO A 111 12.58 3.68 8.91
CA PRO A 111 13.54 2.64 9.34
C PRO A 111 13.09 1.20 9.10
N ASP A 112 11.78 0.94 9.03
CA ASP A 112 11.23 -0.40 8.79
C ASP A 112 11.25 -0.80 7.32
N ILE A 113 11.58 0.14 6.41
CA ILE A 113 11.68 -0.09 4.98
C ILE A 113 13.14 -0.32 4.58
N ASN A 114 13.42 -1.47 3.98
CA ASN A 114 14.75 -1.77 3.47
C ASN A 114 15.09 -0.94 2.23
N ARG A 115 14.15 -0.89 1.29
CA ARG A 115 14.27 -0.13 0.04
C ARG A 115 12.92 -0.01 -0.66
N PHE A 116 12.80 0.95 -1.56
CA PHE A 116 11.75 0.94 -2.58
C PHE A 116 12.25 0.32 -3.88
N LEU A 117 11.32 -0.19 -4.69
CA LEU A 117 11.58 -0.89 -5.95
C LEU A 117 10.59 -0.43 -7.02
N TRP A 118 11.05 -0.33 -8.25
CA TRP A 118 10.19 -0.20 -9.41
C TRP A 118 10.12 -1.55 -10.13
N LEU A 119 9.02 -2.27 -10.02
CA LEU A 119 8.82 -3.61 -10.54
C LEU A 119 7.76 -3.65 -11.63
N THR A 120 8.02 -4.45 -12.65
CA THR A 120 6.99 -4.79 -13.64
C THR A 120 5.91 -5.67 -13.00
N GLU A 121 4.73 -5.76 -13.64
CA GLU A 121 3.67 -6.66 -13.19
C GLU A 121 4.17 -8.11 -13.08
N ASN A 122 4.93 -8.57 -14.07
CA ASN A 122 5.49 -9.93 -14.08
C ASN A 122 6.44 -10.18 -12.91
N GLU A 123 7.31 -9.21 -12.58
CA GLU A 123 8.21 -9.30 -11.43
C GLU A 123 7.42 -9.37 -10.12
N ILE A 124 6.40 -8.52 -9.95
CA ILE A 124 5.55 -8.54 -8.75
C ILE A 124 4.87 -9.90 -8.60
N ARG A 125 4.38 -10.50 -9.69
CA ARG A 125 3.69 -11.81 -9.66
C ARG A 125 4.63 -12.98 -9.49
N SER A 126 5.91 -12.83 -9.80
CA SER A 126 6.90 -13.90 -9.77
C SER A 126 7.15 -14.44 -8.35
N ALA A 127 7.66 -15.67 -8.26
CA ALA A 127 8.08 -16.27 -6.99
C ALA A 127 9.35 -15.63 -6.40
N GLN A 128 10.06 -14.81 -7.17
CA GLN A 128 11.25 -14.07 -6.72
C GLN A 128 10.94 -13.17 -5.52
N TYR A 129 9.73 -12.58 -5.51
CA TYR A 129 9.30 -11.69 -4.45
C TYR A 129 8.15 -12.32 -3.66
N LYS A 130 8.36 -12.53 -2.36
CA LYS A 130 7.30 -12.90 -1.44
C LYS A 130 6.43 -11.66 -1.17
N LYS A 131 5.10 -11.79 -1.26
CA LYS A 131 4.15 -10.72 -0.99
C LYS A 131 3.86 -10.63 0.50
N ARG A 132 3.73 -9.40 1.01
CA ARG A 132 3.41 -9.12 2.41
C ARG A 132 2.08 -9.79 2.83
N SER A 133 1.10 -9.78 1.94
CA SER A 133 -0.22 -10.35 2.15
C SER A 133 -0.92 -10.59 0.79
N PRO A 134 -2.06 -11.29 0.77
CA PRO A 134 -2.89 -11.43 -0.44
C PRO A 134 -3.38 -10.11 -1.02
N LEU A 135 -3.42 -9.04 -0.21
CA LEU A 135 -3.83 -7.70 -0.64
C LEU A 135 -2.92 -7.13 -1.72
N VAL A 136 -1.62 -7.49 -1.74
CA VAL A 136 -0.67 -6.98 -2.73
C VAL A 136 -1.12 -7.31 -4.15
N LEU A 137 -1.42 -8.56 -4.44
CA LEU A 137 -1.87 -8.97 -5.77
C LEU A 137 -3.32 -8.56 -6.03
N ARG A 138 -4.20 -8.64 -5.04
CA ARG A 138 -5.59 -8.25 -5.21
C ARG A 138 -5.75 -6.78 -5.58
N CYS A 139 -5.03 -5.87 -4.91
CA CYS A 139 -5.07 -4.45 -5.25
C CYS A 139 -4.50 -4.19 -6.65
N LEU A 140 -3.43 -4.88 -7.02
CA LEU A 140 -2.84 -4.79 -8.37
C LEU A 140 -3.84 -5.27 -9.43
N ASP A 141 -4.51 -6.40 -9.21
CA ASP A 141 -5.51 -6.94 -10.14
C ASP A 141 -6.66 -5.95 -10.38
N ASP A 142 -7.21 -5.38 -9.32
CA ASP A 142 -8.29 -4.39 -9.41
C ASP A 142 -7.85 -3.12 -10.13
N PHE A 143 -6.59 -2.70 -9.92
CA PHE A 143 -6.00 -1.58 -10.68
C PHE A 143 -5.86 -1.91 -12.17
N ILE A 144 -5.35 -3.10 -12.52
CA ILE A 144 -5.13 -3.53 -13.91
C ILE A 144 -6.45 -3.62 -14.69
N VAL A 145 -7.52 -4.13 -14.08
CA VAL A 145 -8.85 -4.18 -14.74
C VAL A 145 -9.52 -2.80 -14.82
N GLY A 146 -8.93 -1.77 -14.22
CA GLY A 146 -9.38 -0.40 -14.35
C GLY A 146 -10.46 0.02 -13.35
N ASN A 147 -10.60 -0.66 -12.22
CA ASN A 147 -11.50 -0.23 -11.15
C ASN A 147 -11.09 1.14 -10.62
N THR A 148 -12.00 2.09 -10.67
CA THR A 148 -11.77 3.43 -10.14
C THR A 148 -13.05 4.02 -9.57
N TYR A 149 -12.91 4.69 -8.43
CA TYR A 149 -14.01 5.36 -7.74
C TYR A 149 -13.57 6.78 -7.35
N PRO A 150 -14.50 7.76 -7.43
CA PRO A 150 -14.15 9.15 -7.19
C PRO A 150 -13.74 9.41 -5.74
N LEU A 151 -12.75 10.29 -5.54
CA LEU A 151 -12.31 10.72 -4.21
C LEU A 151 -13.35 11.58 -3.48
N SER A 152 -14.33 12.12 -4.19
CA SER A 152 -15.42 12.91 -3.60
C SER A 152 -16.29 12.16 -2.58
N GLN A 153 -16.12 10.84 -2.48
CA GLN A 153 -16.76 10.04 -1.43
C GLN A 153 -16.08 10.21 -0.06
N PHE A 154 -14.84 10.71 -0.01
CA PHE A 154 -14.14 11.01 1.24
C PHE A 154 -14.49 12.44 1.65
N ILE A 155 -15.27 12.57 2.71
CA ILE A 155 -15.75 13.85 3.22
C ILE A 155 -15.22 14.03 4.64
N ASP A 156 -14.31 14.99 4.81
CA ASP A 156 -13.79 15.35 6.12
C ASP A 156 -14.67 16.45 6.73
N ILE A 157 -15.23 16.17 7.88
CA ILE A 157 -16.03 17.14 8.63
C ILE A 157 -15.16 17.67 9.78
N LYS A 158 -14.92 18.97 9.80
CA LYS A 158 -14.13 19.67 10.82
C LYS A 158 -15.01 20.32 11.84
#